data_aee9c11a4b578a83ff47727f70d35772
#
_entry.id   aee9c11a4b578a83ff47727f70d35772
#
_cell.length_a   1.000
_cell.length_b   1.000
_cell.length_c   1.000
_cell.angle_alpha   90.00
_cell.angle_beta   90.00
_cell.angle_gamma   90.00
#
_symmetry.space_group_name_H-M   'P 1'
#
loop_
_entity.id
_entity.type
_entity.pdbx_description
1 polymer ?
#
loop_
_entity_poly.entity_id
_entity_poly.type
_entity_poly.pdbx_seq_one_letter_code
_entity_poly.pdbx_strand_id
1 'polypeptide(L)'
;NAYEESWDILDTDGTNTTGSPLTIGGGGGANMFIYTSPSFSGATLTVAYQNDGGAAAIADSYSDFAIAFSPEAFEGLTVGYAKSDNQVAATADNDKTTYYVKYAVGGFTVGYQASEADHDTTSSSQDSMAYGITYAVNDDLSIGYSYHELEPDSAAGSNASFDQESTGVSASYTMGGMTLAGAMNDTDNM
;
A
#
# COMPACT_ATOMS: atom_id res chain seq x y z
N ASN A 1 4.71 -7.32 7.60
CA ASN A 1 5.08 -5.96 7.32
C ASN A 1 3.87 -5.05 7.49
N ALA A 2 3.90 -4.17 8.50
CA ALA A 2 2.76 -3.31 8.83
C ALA A 2 2.42 -2.31 7.71
N TYR A 3 3.39 -1.96 6.90
CA TYR A 3 3.23 -1.05 5.76
C TYR A 3 2.49 -1.72 4.59
N GLU A 4 2.77 -2.98 4.26
CA GLU A 4 2.11 -3.69 3.17
C GLU A 4 0.64 -3.97 3.44
N GLU A 5 0.27 -4.25 4.68
CA GLU A 5 -1.14 -4.48 5.05
C GLU A 5 -2.04 -3.27 4.83
N SER A 6 -1.48 -2.06 4.77
CA SER A 6 -2.26 -0.86 4.47
C SER A 6 -2.68 -0.76 2.99
N TRP A 7 -2.02 -1.48 2.08
CA TRP A 7 -2.33 -1.53 0.65
C TRP A 7 -3.51 -2.41 0.25
N ASP A 8 -3.95 -3.29 1.14
CA ASP A 8 -4.98 -4.30 0.87
C ASP A 8 -6.41 -3.73 0.70
N ILE A 9 -6.54 -2.41 0.61
CA ILE A 9 -7.84 -1.74 0.37
C ILE A 9 -8.32 -1.95 -1.06
N LEU A 10 -7.39 -2.05 -1.98
CA LEU A 10 -7.64 -2.19 -3.39
C LEU A 10 -6.82 -3.38 -3.88
N ASP A 11 -7.24 -4.60 -3.55
CA ASP A 11 -6.62 -5.82 -4.07
C ASP A 11 -6.69 -5.82 -5.61
N THR A 12 -5.82 -5.02 -6.20
CA THR A 12 -5.41 -5.24 -7.57
C THR A 12 -4.36 -6.32 -7.47
N ASP A 13 -4.75 -7.58 -7.63
CA ASP A 13 -3.86 -8.73 -7.67
C ASP A 13 -2.63 -8.42 -8.54
N GLY A 14 -1.67 -7.77 -7.90
CA GLY A 14 -0.43 -7.34 -8.51
C GLY A 14 0.52 -8.51 -8.65
N THR A 15 0.18 -9.47 -9.47
CA THR A 15 1.24 -10.29 -10.06
C THR A 15 2.06 -9.34 -10.92
N ASN A 16 3.18 -8.92 -10.36
CA ASN A 16 4.17 -8.07 -10.98
C ASN A 16 4.73 -8.72 -12.25
N THR A 17 3.93 -8.70 -13.30
CA THR A 17 4.38 -9.00 -14.65
C THR A 17 4.81 -7.70 -15.30
N THR A 18 5.75 -7.77 -16.20
CA THR A 18 6.25 -6.63 -16.99
C THR A 18 5.06 -5.79 -17.49
N GLY A 19 4.87 -4.60 -16.94
CA GLY A 19 3.73 -3.71 -17.22
C GLY A 19 2.77 -3.48 -16.05
N SER A 20 3.05 -4.00 -14.85
CA SER A 20 2.30 -3.64 -13.64
C SER A 20 2.68 -2.24 -13.16
N PRO A 21 1.74 -1.48 -12.58
CA PRO A 21 2.05 -0.18 -12.00
C PRO A 21 3.13 -0.31 -10.93
N LEU A 22 4.03 0.65 -10.88
CA LEU A 22 4.99 0.76 -9.80
C LEU A 22 4.25 1.09 -8.51
N THR A 23 4.70 0.53 -7.40
CA THR A 23 4.11 0.79 -6.08
C THR A 23 5.21 1.05 -5.06
N ILE A 24 4.91 1.91 -4.10
CA ILE A 24 5.78 2.12 -2.96
C ILE A 24 5.59 0.93 -2.00
N GLY A 25 6.44 -0.08 -2.12
CA GLY A 25 6.38 -1.28 -1.27
C GLY A 25 7.05 -1.10 0.08
N GLY A 26 6.60 -1.81 1.08
CA GLY A 26 7.27 -1.89 2.38
C GLY A 26 8.56 -2.72 2.34
N GLY A 27 9.34 -2.64 3.37
CA GLY A 27 10.48 -3.53 3.60
C GLY A 27 10.02 -4.88 4.13
N GLY A 28 10.65 -5.94 3.70
CA GLY A 28 10.41 -7.28 4.20
C GLY A 28 11.70 -8.09 4.21
N GLY A 29 11.89 -8.93 5.20
CA GLY A 29 13.09 -9.75 5.31
C GLY A 29 12.95 -10.91 6.28
N ALA A 30 13.90 -11.83 6.21
CA ALA A 30 14.06 -12.85 7.23
C ALA A 30 14.55 -12.21 8.54
N ASN A 31 14.15 -12.76 9.69
CA ASN A 31 14.52 -12.31 11.04
C ASN A 31 13.90 -10.97 11.48
N MET A 32 12.69 -10.70 11.06
CA MET A 32 11.91 -9.56 11.52
C MET A 32 11.14 -9.92 12.81
N PHE A 33 11.14 -9.01 13.78
CA PHE A 33 10.24 -9.05 14.94
C PHE A 33 9.04 -8.15 14.64
N ILE A 34 7.83 -8.70 14.78
CA ILE A 34 6.58 -7.96 14.60
C ILE A 34 5.74 -8.12 15.86
N TYR A 35 5.22 -7.02 16.36
CA TYR A 35 4.25 -6.98 17.45
C TYR A 35 3.00 -6.19 17.03
N THR A 36 1.85 -6.80 17.21
CA THR A 36 0.55 -6.14 17.03
C THR A 36 -0.17 -6.10 18.38
N SER A 37 -0.57 -4.89 18.78
CA SER A 37 -1.29 -4.71 20.04
C SER A 37 -2.71 -5.29 19.95
N PRO A 38 -3.32 -5.68 21.08
CA PRO A 38 -4.76 -5.81 21.16
C PRO A 38 -5.44 -4.49 20.74
N SER A 39 -6.64 -4.59 20.19
CA SER A 39 -7.42 -3.39 19.89
C SER A 39 -7.85 -2.70 21.19
N PHE A 40 -7.66 -1.40 21.27
CA PHE A 40 -8.11 -0.56 22.36
C PHE A 40 -8.97 0.59 21.82
N SER A 41 -10.25 0.59 22.15
CA SER A 41 -11.24 1.58 21.66
C SER A 41 -11.24 1.73 20.14
N GLY A 42 -11.05 0.63 19.40
CA GLY A 42 -10.95 0.62 17.94
C GLY A 42 -9.57 0.93 17.37
N ALA A 43 -8.58 1.26 18.20
CA ALA A 43 -7.21 1.49 17.77
C ALA A 43 -6.34 0.22 17.90
N THR A 44 -5.51 -0.06 16.90
CA THR A 44 -4.50 -1.12 16.90
C THR A 44 -3.17 -0.54 16.48
N LEU A 45 -2.10 -0.86 17.21
CA LEU A 45 -0.73 -0.50 16.89
C LEU A 45 0.03 -1.75 16.44
N THR A 46 0.72 -1.66 15.32
CA THR A 46 1.70 -2.66 14.88
C THR A 46 3.07 -2.02 14.81
N VAL A 47 4.09 -2.70 15.28
CA VAL A 47 5.49 -2.29 15.16
C VAL A 47 6.31 -3.47 14.63
N ALA A 48 7.25 -3.18 13.74
CA ALA A 48 8.19 -4.18 13.24
C ALA A 48 9.62 -3.67 13.35
N TYR A 49 10.54 -4.58 13.57
CA TYR A 49 11.96 -4.31 13.65
C TYR A 49 12.76 -5.47 13.08
N GLN A 50 13.73 -5.15 12.25
CA GLN A 50 14.71 -6.08 11.72
C GLN A 50 16.10 -5.54 12.02
N ASN A 51 16.93 -6.34 12.67
CA ASN A 51 18.33 -5.99 12.92
C ASN A 51 19.19 -6.31 11.71
N ASP A 52 20.29 -5.59 11.56
CA ASP A 52 21.34 -5.87 10.59
C ASP A 52 21.67 -7.36 10.53
N GLY A 53 21.58 -7.94 9.34
CA GLY A 53 21.87 -9.36 9.09
C GLY A 53 23.36 -9.71 9.02
N GLY A 54 24.27 -8.77 9.29
CA GLY A 54 25.70 -9.00 9.39
C GLY A 54 26.40 -9.47 8.11
N ALA A 55 25.74 -9.44 6.98
CA ALA A 55 26.37 -9.71 5.68
C ALA A 55 26.85 -8.39 5.08
N ALA A 56 28.15 -8.19 5.07
CA ALA A 56 28.81 -7.02 4.53
C ALA A 56 28.15 -6.49 3.27
N ALA A 57 27.58 -5.32 3.37
CA ALA A 57 27.33 -4.36 2.31
C ALA A 57 25.90 -3.86 2.06
N ILE A 58 24.81 -4.40 2.62
CA ILE A 58 23.51 -4.00 2.06
C ILE A 58 22.36 -3.74 3.06
N ALA A 59 22.44 -4.07 4.34
CA ALA A 59 21.26 -3.86 5.16
C ALA A 59 21.65 -3.47 6.58
N ASP A 60 21.55 -2.24 6.88
CA ASP A 60 21.67 -1.79 8.24
C ASP A 60 20.37 -2.15 8.94
N SER A 61 19.52 -1.42 9.34
CA SER A 61 18.35 -1.84 10.10
C SER A 61 17.05 -1.42 9.40
N TYR A 62 15.97 -2.12 9.69
CA TYR A 62 14.62 -1.73 9.28
C TYR A 62 13.73 -1.62 10.51
N SER A 63 12.95 -0.57 10.55
CA SER A 63 11.89 -0.43 11.54
C SER A 63 10.63 0.16 10.90
N ASP A 64 9.47 -0.28 11.34
CA ASP A 64 8.21 0.34 10.97
C ASP A 64 7.21 0.38 12.14
N PHE A 65 6.25 1.27 12.02
CA PHE A 65 5.06 1.23 12.84
C PHE A 65 3.82 1.60 12.01
N ALA A 66 2.67 1.05 12.41
CA ALA A 66 1.38 1.39 11.84
C ALA A 66 0.34 1.54 12.95
N ILE A 67 -0.55 2.50 12.78
CA ILE A 67 -1.73 2.69 13.61
C ILE A 67 -2.95 2.57 12.70
N ALA A 68 -3.86 1.66 13.04
CA ALA A 68 -5.18 1.56 12.43
C ALA A 68 -6.24 1.92 13.48
N PHE A 69 -7.22 2.71 13.09
CA PHE A 69 -8.30 3.14 13.95
C PHE A 69 -9.66 2.95 13.27
N SER A 70 -10.50 2.13 13.90
CA SER A 70 -11.89 1.86 13.49
C SER A 70 -12.83 2.26 14.62
N PRO A 71 -13.29 3.52 14.64
CA PRO A 71 -14.11 4.05 15.74
C PRO A 71 -15.46 3.36 15.80
N GLU A 72 -15.88 2.91 16.98
CA GLU A 72 -17.19 2.28 17.19
C GLU A 72 -18.36 3.22 16.85
N ALA A 73 -18.15 4.54 16.98
CA ALA A 73 -19.16 5.55 16.67
C ALA A 73 -19.44 5.72 15.16
N PHE A 74 -18.54 5.23 14.29
CA PHE A 74 -18.65 5.33 12.84
C PHE A 74 -18.41 3.94 12.24
N GLU A 75 -19.44 3.10 12.32
CA GLU A 75 -19.39 1.75 11.76
C GLU A 75 -18.98 1.78 10.29
N GLY A 76 -18.04 0.91 9.93
CA GLY A 76 -17.50 0.82 8.58
C GLY A 76 -16.35 1.78 8.26
N LEU A 77 -16.03 2.76 9.14
CA LEU A 77 -14.87 3.64 8.95
C LEU A 77 -13.59 3.00 9.50
N THR A 78 -12.54 3.01 8.71
CA THR A 78 -11.18 2.72 9.15
C THR A 78 -10.25 3.80 8.62
N VAL A 79 -9.39 4.31 9.47
CA VAL A 79 -8.30 5.21 9.09
C VAL A 79 -6.98 4.61 9.58
N GLY A 80 -5.91 4.82 8.84
CA GLY A 80 -4.61 4.31 9.22
C GLY A 80 -3.48 5.22 8.80
N TYR A 81 -2.38 5.07 9.51
CA TYR A 81 -1.11 5.72 9.25
C TYR A 81 0.02 4.74 9.52
N ALA A 82 1.00 4.69 8.63
CA ALA A 82 2.22 3.91 8.85
C ALA A 82 3.45 4.70 8.41
N LYS A 83 4.55 4.45 9.10
CA LYS A 83 5.86 4.97 8.72
C LYS A 83 6.89 3.84 8.83
N SER A 84 7.79 3.75 7.85
CA SER A 84 8.96 2.87 7.88
C SER A 84 10.24 3.67 7.69
N ASP A 85 11.29 3.21 8.34
CA ASP A 85 12.67 3.67 8.23
C ASP A 85 13.52 2.47 7.81
N ASN A 86 14.19 2.60 6.68
CA ASN A 86 15.06 1.57 6.14
C ASN A 86 16.45 2.14 5.92
N GLN A 87 17.33 1.92 6.88
CA GLN A 87 18.72 2.34 6.82
C GLN A 87 19.54 1.37 5.95
N VAL A 88 19.82 1.76 4.73
CA VAL A 88 20.70 1.01 3.84
C VAL A 88 22.06 1.68 3.81
N ALA A 89 23.02 1.09 4.54
CA ALA A 89 24.47 1.43 4.56
C ALA A 89 24.83 2.85 4.12
N ALA A 90 25.08 3.74 5.04
CA ALA A 90 25.82 5.02 4.96
C ALA A 90 25.47 6.02 3.81
N THR A 91 24.69 5.66 2.83
CA THR A 91 24.45 6.48 1.63
C THR A 91 23.03 6.51 1.09
N ALA A 92 22.10 5.78 1.68
CA ALA A 92 20.72 5.73 1.22
C ALA A 92 19.77 5.44 2.37
N ASP A 93 19.37 6.44 3.09
CA ASP A 93 18.23 6.39 3.98
C ASP A 93 16.96 6.40 3.12
N ASN A 94 15.99 5.58 3.45
CA ASN A 94 14.74 5.45 2.71
C ASN A 94 13.56 5.41 3.68
N ASP A 95 13.04 6.58 3.95
CA ASP A 95 11.85 6.76 4.77
C ASP A 95 10.59 6.61 3.90
N LYS A 96 9.61 5.88 4.39
CA LYS A 96 8.31 5.78 3.74
C LYS A 96 7.20 6.12 4.71
N THR A 97 6.23 6.86 4.22
CA THR A 97 5.05 7.24 4.97
C THR A 97 3.80 6.91 4.16
N THR A 98 2.78 6.39 4.81
CA THR A 98 1.48 6.15 4.18
C THR A 98 0.34 6.50 5.13
N TYR A 99 -0.75 6.98 4.58
CA TYR A 99 -2.01 7.11 5.28
C TYR A 99 -3.18 6.68 4.39
N TYR A 100 -4.22 6.15 5.03
CA TYR A 100 -5.40 5.72 4.30
C TYR A 100 -6.68 5.98 5.07
N VAL A 101 -7.76 6.06 4.32
CA VAL A 101 -9.12 6.02 4.83
C VAL A 101 -9.95 5.04 4.03
N LYS A 102 -10.71 4.20 4.71
CA LYS A 102 -11.66 3.28 4.11
C LYS A 102 -13.02 3.44 4.81
N TYR A 103 -14.08 3.47 4.02
CA TYR A 103 -15.44 3.53 4.55
C TYR A 103 -16.36 2.56 3.82
N ALA A 104 -16.99 1.69 4.59
CA ALA A 104 -17.94 0.69 4.09
C ALA A 104 -19.37 1.03 4.59
N VAL A 105 -20.30 1.18 3.67
CA VAL A 105 -21.71 1.49 4.00
C VAL A 105 -22.65 0.98 2.91
N GLY A 106 -23.68 0.24 3.31
CA GLY A 106 -24.78 -0.15 2.42
C GLY A 106 -24.36 -0.92 1.16
N GLY A 107 -23.35 -1.78 1.25
CA GLY A 107 -22.80 -2.53 0.12
C GLY A 107 -21.74 -1.77 -0.67
N PHE A 108 -21.50 -0.48 -0.41
CA PHE A 108 -20.38 0.27 -0.96
C PHE A 108 -19.18 0.22 -0.03
N THR A 109 -17.99 0.11 -0.60
CA THR A 109 -16.74 0.39 0.09
C THR A 109 -15.96 1.39 -0.75
N VAL A 110 -15.54 2.49 -0.14
CA VAL A 110 -14.67 3.49 -0.74
C VAL A 110 -13.38 3.56 0.03
N GLY A 111 -12.27 3.74 -0.65
CA GLY A 111 -10.95 3.86 -0.05
C GLY A 111 -10.12 4.93 -0.74
N TYR A 112 -9.26 5.55 0.04
CA TYR A 112 -8.21 6.46 -0.41
C TYR A 112 -6.94 6.18 0.36
N GLN A 113 -5.81 6.18 -0.32
CA GLN A 113 -4.50 6.05 0.26
C GLN A 113 -3.53 7.02 -0.41
N ALA A 114 -2.62 7.59 0.36
CA ALA A 114 -1.47 8.29 -0.17
C ALA A 114 -0.21 7.82 0.56
N SER A 115 0.88 7.73 -0.19
CA SER A 115 2.16 7.25 0.29
C SER A 115 3.28 8.08 -0.32
N GLU A 116 4.32 8.29 0.47
CA GLU A 116 5.53 9.01 0.12
C GLU A 116 6.74 8.11 0.42
N ALA A 117 7.71 8.07 -0.47
CA ALA A 117 9.01 7.47 -0.24
C ALA A 117 10.07 8.55 -0.42
N ASP A 118 10.77 8.87 0.65
CA ASP A 118 11.84 9.87 0.68
C ASP A 118 13.20 9.18 0.67
N HIS A 119 14.10 9.64 -0.18
CA HIS A 119 15.45 9.10 -0.35
C HIS A 119 16.49 10.18 -0.12
N ASP A 120 17.35 9.99 0.86
CA ASP A 120 18.35 11.00 1.30
C ASP A 120 19.44 11.34 0.28
N THR A 121 19.61 10.59 -0.80
CA THR A 121 20.73 10.87 -1.68
C THR A 121 20.40 10.73 -3.14
N THR A 122 20.76 10.20 -4.02
CA THR A 122 20.69 10.22 -5.48
C THR A 122 19.50 9.50 -6.09
N SER A 123 18.68 8.89 -5.25
CA SER A 123 17.46 8.22 -5.70
C SER A 123 16.31 9.21 -5.65
N SER A 124 15.41 9.09 -6.59
CA SER A 124 14.24 9.96 -6.66
C SER A 124 13.27 9.65 -5.52
N SER A 125 12.83 10.65 -4.79
CA SER A 125 11.64 10.53 -3.96
C SER A 125 10.45 10.16 -4.83
N GLN A 126 9.42 9.58 -4.25
CA GLN A 126 8.24 9.14 -4.97
C GLN A 126 6.99 9.44 -4.14
N ASP A 127 6.00 10.01 -4.79
CA ASP A 127 4.66 10.17 -4.25
C ASP A 127 3.70 9.20 -4.94
N SER A 128 2.79 8.65 -4.18
CA SER A 128 1.77 7.73 -4.70
C SER A 128 0.41 8.03 -4.11
N MET A 129 -0.60 8.01 -4.95
CA MET A 129 -1.98 8.16 -4.56
C MET A 129 -2.83 7.05 -5.16
N ALA A 130 -3.72 6.48 -4.37
CA ALA A 130 -4.69 5.50 -4.85
C ALA A 130 -6.07 5.79 -4.27
N TYR A 131 -7.11 5.58 -5.05
CA TYR A 131 -8.48 5.54 -4.56
C TYR A 131 -9.30 4.50 -5.31
N GLY A 132 -10.36 4.06 -4.67
CA GLY A 132 -11.26 3.10 -5.30
C GLY A 132 -12.62 3.05 -4.65
N ILE A 133 -13.53 2.44 -5.38
CA ILE A 133 -14.87 2.14 -4.94
C ILE A 133 -15.25 0.73 -5.35
N THR A 134 -15.78 -0.04 -4.42
CA THR A 134 -16.42 -1.33 -4.71
C THR A 134 -17.88 -1.30 -4.32
N TYR A 135 -18.68 -2.07 -5.04
CA TYR A 135 -20.11 -2.21 -4.76
C TYR A 135 -20.52 -3.67 -4.81
N ALA A 136 -21.02 -4.18 -3.70
CA ALA A 136 -21.69 -5.46 -3.62
C ALA A 136 -23.11 -5.30 -4.21
N VAL A 137 -23.28 -5.71 -5.47
CA VAL A 137 -24.59 -5.63 -6.18
C VAL A 137 -25.60 -6.54 -5.52
N ASN A 138 -25.15 -7.71 -5.06
CA ASN A 138 -25.88 -8.68 -4.25
C ASN A 138 -24.87 -9.60 -3.54
N ASP A 139 -25.34 -10.64 -2.85
CA ASP A 139 -24.48 -11.57 -2.09
C ASP A 139 -23.49 -12.34 -2.97
N ASP A 140 -23.73 -12.42 -4.26
CA ASP A 140 -22.92 -13.20 -5.21
C ASP A 140 -22.07 -12.33 -6.14
N LEU A 141 -22.44 -11.06 -6.39
CA LEU A 141 -21.83 -10.19 -7.38
C LEU A 141 -21.27 -8.91 -6.76
N SER A 142 -20.03 -8.66 -6.99
CA SER A 142 -19.39 -7.38 -6.69
C SER A 142 -18.70 -6.79 -7.93
N ILE A 143 -18.65 -5.47 -7.99
CA ILE A 143 -17.97 -4.70 -9.02
C ILE A 143 -17.08 -3.65 -8.36
N GLY A 144 -15.99 -3.28 -9.00
CA GLY A 144 -15.04 -2.30 -8.47
C GLY A 144 -14.45 -1.42 -9.55
N TYR A 145 -14.02 -0.24 -9.12
CA TYR A 145 -13.19 0.69 -9.87
C TYR A 145 -12.05 1.18 -8.98
N SER A 146 -10.85 1.27 -9.54
CA SER A 146 -9.67 1.78 -8.86
C SER A 146 -8.88 2.72 -9.76
N TYR A 147 -8.20 3.67 -9.12
CA TYR A 147 -7.23 4.57 -9.71
C TYR A 147 -5.97 4.58 -8.86
N HIS A 148 -4.83 4.60 -9.50
CA HIS A 148 -3.53 4.72 -8.85
C HIS A 148 -2.65 5.64 -9.67
N GLU A 149 -1.93 6.52 -9.01
CA GLU A 149 -0.95 7.44 -9.57
C GLU A 149 0.36 7.32 -8.80
N LEU A 150 1.47 7.30 -9.52
CA LEU A 150 2.82 7.35 -8.97
C LEU A 150 3.57 8.49 -9.66
N GLU A 151 4.02 9.44 -8.87
CA GLU A 151 4.85 10.57 -9.29
C GLU A 151 6.29 10.35 -8.79
N PRO A 152 7.23 9.97 -9.66
CA PRO A 152 8.64 9.92 -9.28
C PRO A 152 9.25 11.32 -9.36
N ASP A 153 9.77 11.82 -8.26
CA ASP A 153 10.59 13.02 -8.24
C ASP A 153 11.96 12.74 -8.88
N SER A 154 12.22 13.34 -10.02
CA SER A 154 13.52 13.16 -10.69
C SER A 154 14.65 13.80 -9.90
N ALA A 155 15.63 13.01 -9.51
CA ALA A 155 16.92 13.56 -9.09
C ALA A 155 17.48 14.46 -10.19
N ALA A 156 18.06 15.60 -9.80
CA ALA A 156 18.61 16.59 -10.71
C ALA A 156 19.54 15.95 -11.77
N GLY A 157 19.10 15.91 -13.01
CA GLY A 157 19.85 15.35 -14.14
C GLY A 157 19.22 14.18 -14.89
N SER A 158 18.11 13.65 -14.42
CA SER A 158 17.30 12.64 -15.12
C SER A 158 16.13 13.32 -15.84
N ASN A 159 15.99 13.11 -17.15
CA ASN A 159 14.94 13.73 -17.97
C ASN A 159 13.60 12.97 -17.95
N ALA A 160 13.33 12.19 -16.93
CA ALA A 160 12.14 11.36 -16.84
C ALA A 160 11.41 11.62 -15.52
N SER A 161 10.72 12.75 -15.42
CA SER A 161 9.55 12.82 -14.55
C SER A 161 8.35 12.53 -15.44
N PHE A 162 7.78 11.38 -15.30
CA PHE A 162 6.49 11.04 -15.89
C PHE A 162 5.62 10.47 -14.78
N ASP A 163 4.45 11.01 -14.68
CA ASP A 163 3.46 10.49 -13.75
C ASP A 163 2.88 9.22 -14.36
N GLN A 164 2.98 8.12 -13.63
CA GLN A 164 2.38 6.87 -14.05
C GLN A 164 0.96 6.80 -13.50
N GLU A 165 -0.02 6.75 -14.39
CA GLU A 165 -1.43 6.61 -14.04
C GLU A 165 -1.92 5.21 -14.39
N SER A 166 -2.68 4.60 -13.48
CA SER A 166 -3.32 3.31 -13.69
C SER A 166 -4.78 3.36 -13.28
N THR A 167 -5.64 2.85 -14.15
CA THR A 167 -7.07 2.68 -13.87
C THR A 167 -7.46 1.23 -13.99
N GLY A 168 -8.37 0.78 -13.15
CA GLY A 168 -8.85 -0.59 -13.15
C GLY A 168 -10.35 -0.69 -12.93
N VAL A 169 -10.97 -1.65 -13.62
CA VAL A 169 -12.33 -2.11 -13.34
C VAL A 169 -12.30 -3.60 -13.06
N SER A 170 -13.03 -4.03 -12.06
CA SER A 170 -13.08 -5.43 -11.65
C SER A 170 -14.52 -5.90 -11.43
N ALA A 171 -14.73 -7.19 -11.59
CA ALA A 171 -15.98 -7.85 -11.23
C ALA A 171 -15.67 -9.24 -10.66
N SER A 172 -16.43 -9.63 -9.63
CA SER A 172 -16.36 -10.96 -9.02
C SER A 172 -17.75 -11.53 -8.85
N TYR A 173 -17.94 -12.77 -9.29
CA TYR A 173 -19.19 -13.48 -9.16
C TYR A 173 -18.98 -14.85 -8.50
N THR A 174 -19.70 -15.10 -7.42
CA THR A 174 -19.65 -16.35 -6.66
C THR A 174 -20.91 -17.16 -6.89
N MET A 175 -20.76 -18.42 -7.28
CA MET A 175 -21.86 -19.34 -7.53
C MET A 175 -21.53 -20.74 -7.01
N GLY A 176 -22.29 -21.22 -6.03
CA GLY A 176 -22.21 -22.60 -5.59
C GLY A 176 -20.81 -23.05 -5.10
N GLY A 177 -20.08 -22.17 -4.43
CA GLY A 177 -18.72 -22.44 -3.92
C GLY A 177 -17.60 -22.24 -4.95
N MET A 178 -17.88 -21.72 -6.14
CA MET A 178 -16.93 -21.29 -7.15
C MET A 178 -17.01 -19.78 -7.32
N THR A 179 -15.87 -19.10 -7.32
CA THR A 179 -15.78 -17.67 -7.62
C THR A 179 -15.09 -17.45 -8.97
N LEU A 180 -15.72 -16.68 -9.82
CA LEU A 180 -15.15 -16.17 -11.06
C LEU A 180 -14.86 -14.68 -10.86
N ALA A 181 -13.60 -14.29 -11.02
CA ALA A 181 -13.19 -12.89 -10.93
C ALA A 181 -12.42 -12.49 -12.19
N GLY A 182 -12.55 -11.24 -12.57
CA GLY A 182 -11.82 -10.64 -13.68
C GLY A 182 -11.59 -9.17 -13.45
N ALA A 183 -10.46 -8.66 -13.93
CA ALA A 183 -10.12 -7.25 -13.90
C ALA A 183 -9.58 -6.83 -15.29
N MET A 184 -9.80 -5.55 -15.62
CA MET A 184 -9.21 -4.87 -16.77
C MET A 184 -8.50 -3.62 -16.24
N ASN A 185 -7.20 -3.55 -16.46
CA ASN A 185 -6.37 -2.43 -16.05
C ASN A 185 -5.80 -1.75 -17.29
N ASP A 186 -5.69 -0.44 -17.22
CA ASP A 186 -5.02 0.41 -18.21
C ASP A 186 -3.99 1.26 -17.47
N THR A 187 -2.77 1.33 -18.01
CA THR A 187 -1.67 2.06 -17.38
C THR A 187 -0.97 2.91 -18.43
N ASP A 188 -0.95 4.20 -18.18
CA ASP A 188 -0.26 5.19 -18.99
C ASP A 188 1.14 5.49 -18.42
N ASN A 189 2.07 5.89 -19.31
CA ASN A 189 3.43 6.31 -18.95
C ASN A 189 4.26 5.24 -18.22
N MET A 190 4.34 4.05 -18.81
CA MET A 190 5.23 2.97 -18.36
C MET A 190 6.65 3.10 -18.93
#